data_20054a2a00ae30b3bb4f09d9fdcdbb78
#
_entry.id   20054a2a00ae30b3bb4f09d9fdcdbb78
#
_cell.length_a   1.000
_cell.length_b   1.000
_cell.length_c   1.000
_cell.angle_alpha   90.00
_cell.angle_beta   90.00
_cell.angle_gamma   90.00
#
_symmetry.space_group_name_H-M   'P 1'
#
loop_
_entity.id
_entity.type
_entity.pdbx_description
1 polymer ?
#
loop_
_entity_poly.entity_id
_entity_poly.type
_entity_poly.pdbx_seq_one_letter_code
_entity_poly.pdbx_strand_id
1 'polypeptide(L)'
;ALVPALWAQTANVNDLFATARKQIETSDFRVTGHLVTIDAAGARVNYPITIKTRWFPGSLREFVDLGQPASTHTNLREHILLNMSTNGDHTIQIAHPGETSVHSVPFEKWNAHPLGPGFDYEDFLEQQYFWPGQSSEGQAKFGARNCDVIKSTPGPADRTHYAQVKTWIDPGIGFPVYVEKTVKETGTVKEFTSYGVRQEEGHWFAHQIEVKSRGQAGSTLLIFDRGSAKAKLTSADFSPAALTHF
;
A
#
# COMPACT_ATOMS: atom_id res chain seq x y z
N ALA A 1 -18.19 45.47 -14.61
CA ALA A 1 -17.26 44.46 -15.13
C ALA A 1 -17.58 43.14 -14.43
N LEU A 2 -18.20 42.20 -15.15
CA LEU A 2 -18.44 40.82 -14.69
C LEU A 2 -17.11 40.07 -14.87
N VAL A 3 -16.53 39.59 -13.77
CA VAL A 3 -15.42 38.67 -13.79
C VAL A 3 -16.05 37.29 -14.09
N PRO A 4 -15.66 36.60 -15.17
CA PRO A 4 -16.11 35.25 -15.41
C PRO A 4 -15.55 34.35 -14.33
N ALA A 5 -16.42 33.66 -13.57
CA ALA A 5 -16.03 32.58 -12.71
C ALA A 5 -15.38 31.50 -13.61
N LEU A 6 -14.07 31.35 -13.50
CA LEU A 6 -13.37 30.19 -14.04
C LEU A 6 -13.94 28.95 -13.30
N TRP A 7 -14.80 28.24 -13.99
CA TRP A 7 -15.22 26.93 -13.58
C TRP A 7 -13.96 26.04 -13.60
N ALA A 8 -13.41 25.77 -12.43
CA ALA A 8 -12.39 24.74 -12.31
C ALA A 8 -13.00 23.46 -12.88
N GLN A 9 -12.51 23.02 -13.99
CA GLN A 9 -12.90 21.76 -14.62
C GLN A 9 -12.51 20.69 -13.61
N THR A 10 -13.48 20.07 -12.94
CA THR A 10 -13.25 18.91 -12.08
C THR A 10 -12.62 17.85 -12.95
N ALA A 11 -11.36 17.52 -12.67
CA ALA A 11 -10.65 16.46 -13.39
C ALA A 11 -11.52 15.19 -13.37
N ASN A 12 -11.61 14.51 -14.50
CA ASN A 12 -12.39 13.27 -14.60
C ASN A 12 -11.75 12.24 -13.64
N VAL A 13 -12.55 11.64 -12.77
CA VAL A 13 -12.09 10.62 -11.81
C VAL A 13 -11.28 9.52 -12.49
N ASN A 14 -11.69 9.11 -13.69
CA ASN A 14 -10.98 8.11 -14.48
C ASN A 14 -9.58 8.57 -14.90
N ASP A 15 -9.37 9.85 -15.18
CA ASP A 15 -8.07 10.39 -15.58
C ASP A 15 -7.11 10.50 -14.40
N LEU A 16 -7.61 10.86 -13.20
CA LEU A 16 -6.81 10.90 -11.99
C LEU A 16 -6.34 9.49 -11.59
N PHE A 17 -7.22 8.51 -11.60
CA PHE A 17 -6.84 7.13 -11.35
C PHE A 17 -6.05 6.49 -12.49
N ALA A 18 -6.20 6.93 -13.73
CA ALA A 18 -5.40 6.44 -14.86
C ALA A 18 -3.90 6.65 -14.60
N THR A 19 -3.50 7.78 -14.01
CA THR A 19 -2.09 8.03 -13.65
C THR A 19 -1.61 7.08 -12.56
N ALA A 20 -2.37 6.90 -11.49
CA ALA A 20 -2.04 5.97 -10.41
C ALA A 20 -1.99 4.52 -10.90
N ARG A 21 -2.99 4.07 -11.69
CA ARG A 21 -2.99 2.74 -12.32
C ARG A 21 -1.78 2.53 -13.22
N LYS A 22 -1.44 3.52 -14.05
CA LYS A 22 -0.27 3.43 -14.93
C LYS A 22 1.03 3.27 -14.14
N GLN A 23 1.17 3.92 -13.00
CA GLN A 23 2.33 3.72 -12.13
C GLN A 23 2.38 2.28 -11.61
N ILE A 24 1.25 1.71 -11.19
CA ILE A 24 1.14 0.31 -10.76
C ILE A 24 1.43 -0.64 -11.93
N GLU A 25 0.81 -0.43 -13.09
CA GLU A 25 0.95 -1.28 -14.29
C GLU A 25 2.34 -1.20 -14.96
N THR A 26 3.15 -0.24 -14.56
CA THR A 26 4.56 -0.13 -15.00
C THR A 26 5.56 -0.46 -13.89
N SER A 27 5.10 -1.00 -12.77
CA SER A 27 5.94 -1.31 -11.62
C SER A 27 7.01 -2.36 -11.95
N ASP A 28 8.24 -2.05 -11.60
CA ASP A 28 9.40 -2.95 -11.59
C ASP A 28 10.37 -2.43 -10.52
N PHE A 29 9.90 -2.42 -9.25
CA PHE A 29 10.57 -1.76 -8.15
C PHE A 29 11.25 -2.75 -7.22
N ARG A 30 12.38 -2.33 -6.69
CA ARG A 30 12.97 -2.90 -5.49
C ARG A 30 13.31 -1.77 -4.54
N VAL A 31 12.80 -1.84 -3.33
CA VAL A 31 13.09 -0.87 -2.28
C VAL A 31 13.57 -1.58 -1.02
N THR A 32 14.47 -0.95 -0.28
CA THR A 32 14.93 -1.39 1.04
C THR A 32 14.67 -0.30 2.04
N GLY A 33 14.45 -0.68 3.28
CA GLY A 33 14.16 0.27 4.34
C GLY A 33 13.77 -0.41 5.65
N HIS A 34 12.84 0.18 6.35
CA HIS A 34 12.42 -0.25 7.68
C HIS A 34 10.89 -0.21 7.83
N LEU A 35 10.35 -1.26 8.43
CA LEU A 35 9.02 -1.23 9.03
C LEU A 35 9.23 -0.99 10.53
N VAL A 36 8.69 0.12 11.05
CA VAL A 36 8.82 0.48 12.47
C VAL A 36 7.45 0.46 13.11
N THR A 37 7.24 -0.43 14.05
CA THR A 37 6.03 -0.43 14.88
C THR A 37 6.22 0.44 16.11
N ILE A 38 5.21 1.22 16.44
CA ILE A 38 5.17 2.09 17.61
C ILE A 38 3.90 1.70 18.38
N ASP A 39 4.07 1.16 19.59
CA ASP A 39 2.92 0.76 20.41
C ASP A 39 2.26 1.97 21.12
N ALA A 40 1.21 1.69 21.89
CA ALA A 40 0.48 2.72 22.66
C ALA A 40 1.34 3.42 23.73
N ALA A 41 2.40 2.81 24.20
CA ALA A 41 3.36 3.38 25.17
C ALA A 41 4.50 4.14 24.47
N GLY A 42 4.56 4.10 23.15
CA GLY A 42 5.63 4.72 22.34
C GLY A 42 6.86 3.84 22.16
N ALA A 43 6.85 2.58 22.63
CA ALA A 43 7.94 1.66 22.40
C ALA A 43 8.02 1.29 20.91
N ARG A 44 9.26 1.18 20.41
CA ARG A 44 9.52 0.98 18.98
C ARG A 44 10.22 -0.34 18.72
N VAL A 45 9.74 -1.05 17.69
CA VAL A 45 10.44 -2.20 17.11
C VAL A 45 10.71 -1.91 15.64
N ASN A 46 11.97 -2.10 15.23
CA ASN A 46 12.43 -1.80 13.89
C ASN A 46 12.77 -3.10 13.15
N TYR A 47 12.06 -3.37 12.06
CA TYR A 47 12.25 -4.51 11.17
C TYR A 47 12.91 -4.02 9.89
N PRO A 48 14.11 -4.52 9.51
CA PRO A 48 14.60 -4.33 8.16
C PRO A 48 13.58 -4.87 7.14
N ILE A 49 13.32 -4.14 6.06
CA ILE A 49 12.37 -4.57 5.04
C ILE A 49 12.98 -4.45 3.64
N THR A 50 12.71 -5.43 2.78
CA THR A 50 12.93 -5.33 1.34
C THR A 50 11.61 -5.63 0.65
N ILE A 51 11.17 -4.73 -0.23
CA ILE A 51 9.98 -4.92 -1.04
C ILE A 51 10.42 -4.99 -2.50
N LYS A 52 9.94 -6.02 -3.21
CA LYS A 52 10.03 -6.16 -4.66
C LYS A 52 8.63 -6.14 -5.21
N THR A 53 8.38 -5.28 -6.20
CA THR A 53 7.04 -5.13 -6.80
C THR A 53 7.18 -5.13 -8.31
N ARG A 54 6.40 -5.96 -9.00
CA ARG A 54 6.35 -5.99 -10.46
C ARG A 54 4.95 -6.27 -10.98
N TRP A 55 4.57 -5.53 -12.01
CA TRP A 55 3.40 -5.83 -12.80
C TRP A 55 3.66 -6.95 -13.81
N PHE A 56 2.76 -7.92 -13.83
CA PHE A 56 2.65 -8.98 -14.84
C PHE A 56 1.32 -8.82 -15.58
N PRO A 57 1.12 -9.43 -16.74
CA PRO A 57 -0.17 -9.34 -17.44
C PRO A 57 -1.34 -9.72 -16.52
N GLY A 58 -2.17 -8.72 -16.17
CA GLY A 58 -3.35 -8.88 -15.32
C GLY A 58 -3.11 -8.98 -13.81
N SER A 59 -1.87 -8.82 -13.32
CA SER A 59 -1.61 -8.87 -11.88
C SER A 59 -0.38 -8.08 -11.45
N LEU A 60 -0.47 -7.48 -10.25
CA LEU A 60 0.69 -6.99 -9.52
C LEU A 60 1.18 -8.09 -8.58
N ARG A 61 2.47 -8.38 -8.58
CA ARG A 61 3.08 -9.23 -7.57
C ARG A 61 4.01 -8.43 -6.71
N GLU A 62 3.90 -8.65 -5.42
CA GLU A 62 4.75 -8.02 -4.42
C GLU A 62 5.35 -9.10 -3.51
N PHE A 63 6.66 -9.03 -3.33
CA PHE A 63 7.40 -9.87 -2.40
C PHE A 63 7.99 -8.98 -1.32
N VAL A 64 7.68 -9.29 -0.07
CA VAL A 64 8.18 -8.58 1.11
C VAL A 64 9.07 -9.52 1.91
N ASP A 65 10.33 -9.15 2.09
CA ASP A 65 11.23 -9.76 3.09
C ASP A 65 11.19 -8.88 4.33
N LEU A 66 10.49 -9.34 5.36
CA LEU A 66 10.47 -8.74 6.68
C LEU A 66 11.60 -9.37 7.50
N GLY A 67 12.67 -8.61 7.71
CA GLY A 67 13.86 -9.08 8.41
C GLY A 67 13.68 -9.17 9.92
N GLN A 68 14.63 -9.83 10.56
CA GLN A 68 14.68 -9.96 12.03
C GLN A 68 14.99 -8.62 12.69
N PRO A 69 14.17 -8.12 13.64
CA PRO A 69 14.52 -6.94 14.40
C PRO A 69 15.66 -7.22 15.37
N ALA A 70 16.60 -6.30 15.48
CA ALA A 70 17.77 -6.45 16.36
C ALA A 70 17.40 -6.42 17.85
N SER A 71 16.26 -5.85 18.20
CA SER A 71 15.80 -5.66 19.60
C SER A 71 15.07 -6.86 20.20
N THR A 72 14.82 -7.92 19.44
CA THR A 72 14.06 -9.09 19.91
C THR A 72 14.87 -10.38 19.76
N HIS A 73 14.67 -11.30 20.69
CA HIS A 73 15.22 -12.65 20.62
C HIS A 73 14.27 -13.65 19.93
N THR A 74 13.04 -13.23 19.65
CA THR A 74 12.05 -14.04 18.94
C THR A 74 12.33 -13.93 17.44
N ASN A 75 12.36 -15.07 16.75
CA ASN A 75 12.47 -15.06 15.30
C ASN A 75 11.14 -14.57 14.70
N LEU A 76 11.14 -13.32 14.24
CA LEU A 76 9.98 -12.66 13.62
C LEU A 76 10.18 -12.45 12.12
N ARG A 77 11.24 -13.05 11.54
CA ARG A 77 11.49 -12.96 10.11
C ARG A 77 10.40 -13.68 9.32
N GLU A 78 9.89 -13.01 8.30
CA GLU A 78 8.83 -13.53 7.46
C GLU A 78 9.02 -13.08 6.01
N HIS A 79 8.79 -13.97 5.07
CA HIS A 79 8.60 -13.63 3.67
C HIS A 79 7.11 -13.64 3.35
N ILE A 80 6.65 -12.61 2.63
CA ILE A 80 5.26 -12.44 2.22
C ILE A 80 5.23 -12.29 0.70
N LEU A 81 4.38 -13.06 0.04
CA LEU A 81 4.12 -12.95 -1.39
C LEU A 81 2.65 -12.58 -1.59
N LEU A 82 2.44 -11.42 -2.15
CA LEU A 82 1.12 -10.91 -2.50
C LEU A 82 0.93 -10.98 -4.02
N ASN A 83 -0.23 -11.41 -4.44
CA ASN A 83 -0.66 -11.34 -5.84
C ASN A 83 -1.99 -10.61 -5.89
N MET A 84 -1.96 -9.37 -6.40
CA MET A 84 -3.14 -8.58 -6.64
C MET A 84 -3.56 -8.75 -8.10
N SER A 85 -4.62 -9.49 -8.33
CA SER A 85 -5.17 -9.72 -9.66
C SER A 85 -6.26 -8.71 -10.01
N THR A 86 -6.31 -8.25 -11.26
CA THR A 86 -7.36 -7.32 -11.74
C THR A 86 -8.74 -7.95 -11.85
N ASN A 87 -8.84 -9.28 -11.75
CA ASN A 87 -10.13 -10.01 -11.73
C ASN A 87 -10.68 -10.26 -10.31
N GLY A 88 -10.00 -9.74 -9.25
CA GLY A 88 -10.41 -9.91 -7.87
C GLY A 88 -9.85 -11.15 -7.16
N ASP A 89 -9.17 -12.05 -7.87
CA ASP A 89 -8.53 -13.25 -7.28
C ASP A 89 -7.19 -12.88 -6.64
N HIS A 90 -7.24 -12.21 -5.51
CA HIS A 90 -6.04 -11.86 -4.75
C HIS A 90 -5.60 -13.04 -3.89
N THR A 91 -4.27 -13.19 -3.72
CA THR A 91 -3.70 -14.20 -2.81
C THR A 91 -2.58 -13.60 -1.97
N ILE A 92 -2.48 -14.08 -0.73
CA ILE A 92 -1.39 -13.77 0.18
C ILE A 92 -0.79 -15.08 0.66
N GLN A 93 0.51 -15.23 0.51
CA GLN A 93 1.26 -16.41 0.94
C GLN A 93 2.41 -15.97 1.83
N ILE A 94 2.73 -16.77 2.83
CA ILE A 94 3.83 -16.50 3.77
C ILE A 94 4.73 -17.72 3.93
N ALA A 95 5.96 -17.48 4.35
CA ALA A 95 6.88 -18.50 4.83
C ALA A 95 7.78 -17.93 5.95
N HIS A 96 8.24 -18.82 6.83
CA HIS A 96 9.17 -18.49 7.91
C HIS A 96 10.50 -19.24 7.77
N PRO A 97 11.59 -18.76 8.41
CA PRO A 97 12.87 -19.43 8.35
C PRO A 97 12.80 -20.89 8.79
N GLY A 98 13.39 -21.79 7.98
CA GLY A 98 13.40 -23.23 8.23
C GLY A 98 12.19 -23.99 7.67
N GLU A 99 11.19 -23.30 7.13
CA GLU A 99 10.08 -23.94 6.45
C GLU A 99 10.46 -24.30 5.01
N THR A 100 9.96 -25.45 4.55
CA THR A 100 10.15 -25.94 3.16
C THR A 100 8.90 -25.77 2.31
N SER A 101 7.80 -25.30 2.92
CA SER A 101 6.52 -25.07 2.26
C SER A 101 6.02 -23.66 2.53
N VAL A 102 5.24 -23.14 1.59
CA VAL A 102 4.51 -21.86 1.72
C VAL A 102 3.14 -22.08 2.31
N HIS A 103 2.68 -21.11 3.08
CA HIS A 103 1.36 -21.10 3.69
C HIS A 103 0.49 -20.03 3.03
N SER A 104 -0.70 -20.40 2.56
CA SER A 104 -1.69 -19.41 2.12
C SER A 104 -2.34 -18.77 3.34
N VAL A 105 -2.37 -17.44 3.38
CA VAL A 105 -3.12 -16.70 4.40
C VAL A 105 -4.60 -16.72 3.99
N PRO A 106 -5.49 -17.32 4.78
CA PRO A 106 -6.93 -17.29 4.47
C PRO A 106 -7.46 -15.86 4.57
N PHE A 107 -8.51 -15.56 3.80
CA PHE A 107 -9.06 -14.21 3.68
C PHE A 107 -9.38 -13.59 5.04
N GLU A 108 -9.97 -14.35 5.96
CA GLU A 108 -10.37 -13.93 7.31
C GLU A 108 -9.18 -13.47 8.18
N LYS A 109 -7.96 -13.74 7.73
CA LYS A 109 -6.73 -13.34 8.43
C LYS A 109 -5.93 -12.24 7.71
N TRP A 110 -6.40 -11.73 6.57
CA TRP A 110 -5.69 -10.69 5.85
C TRP A 110 -5.55 -9.39 6.66
N ASN A 111 -6.51 -9.12 7.54
CA ASN A 111 -6.56 -7.97 8.44
C ASN A 111 -6.17 -8.30 9.89
N ALA A 112 -5.39 -9.35 10.12
CA ALA A 112 -5.03 -9.82 11.46
C ALA A 112 -3.89 -9.05 12.14
N HIS A 113 -3.45 -7.92 11.59
CA HIS A 113 -2.42 -7.02 12.14
C HIS A 113 -1.06 -7.64 12.50
N PRO A 114 -0.50 -8.56 11.72
CA PRO A 114 0.78 -9.16 12.07
C PRO A 114 1.96 -8.19 11.92
N LEU A 115 1.75 -7.07 11.20
CA LEU A 115 2.80 -6.13 10.78
C LEU A 115 2.87 -4.87 11.65
N GLY A 116 2.04 -4.76 12.69
CA GLY A 116 2.06 -3.66 13.63
C GLY A 116 0.73 -2.90 13.75
N PRO A 117 0.63 -1.91 14.64
CA PRO A 117 -0.59 -1.16 14.87
C PRO A 117 -1.12 -0.51 13.59
N GLY A 118 -2.36 -0.85 13.24
CA GLY A 118 -3.06 -0.29 12.08
C GLY A 118 -2.62 -0.83 10.72
N PHE A 119 -1.58 -1.67 10.64
CA PHE A 119 -1.04 -2.18 9.38
C PHE A 119 -1.09 -3.71 9.31
N ASP A 120 -1.63 -4.24 8.25
CA ASP A 120 -1.81 -5.68 8.03
C ASP A 120 -1.48 -6.09 6.60
N TYR A 121 -1.60 -7.41 6.31
CA TYR A 121 -1.26 -7.95 4.99
C TYR A 121 -2.07 -7.32 3.86
N GLU A 122 -3.37 -7.06 4.08
CA GLU A 122 -4.24 -6.50 3.05
C GLU A 122 -3.84 -5.08 2.66
N ASP A 123 -3.13 -4.37 3.54
CA ASP A 123 -2.72 -3.00 3.28
C ASP A 123 -1.68 -2.84 2.18
N PHE A 124 -0.92 -3.89 1.88
CA PHE A 124 -0.05 -3.93 0.72
C PHE A 124 -0.82 -4.03 -0.61
N LEU A 125 -2.07 -4.55 -0.58
CA LEU A 125 -2.89 -4.66 -1.78
C LEU A 125 -3.54 -3.31 -2.11
N GLU A 126 -3.03 -2.62 -3.09
CA GLU A 126 -3.59 -1.32 -3.55
C GLU A 126 -4.75 -1.53 -4.54
N GLN A 127 -5.64 -2.48 -4.24
CA GLN A 127 -6.74 -2.92 -5.10
C GLN A 127 -7.80 -1.84 -5.35
N GLN A 128 -7.92 -0.82 -4.48
CA GLN A 128 -8.89 0.27 -4.61
C GLN A 128 -8.78 1.03 -5.93
N TYR A 129 -7.62 1.04 -6.56
CA TYR A 129 -7.43 1.68 -7.86
C TYR A 129 -8.15 0.96 -9.01
N PHE A 130 -8.50 -0.31 -8.81
CA PHE A 130 -9.15 -1.17 -9.82
C PHE A 130 -10.62 -1.46 -9.51
N TRP A 131 -11.14 -1.01 -8.36
CA TRP A 131 -12.53 -1.21 -8.01
C TRP A 131 -13.48 -0.48 -8.95
N PRO A 132 -14.68 -1.03 -9.24
CA PRO A 132 -15.62 -0.44 -10.19
C PRO A 132 -16.32 0.80 -9.65
N GLY A 133 -16.50 0.91 -8.33
CA GLY A 133 -17.22 2.02 -7.70
C GLY A 133 -16.29 3.19 -7.39
N GLN A 134 -16.15 4.13 -8.33
CA GLN A 134 -15.31 5.31 -8.15
C GLN A 134 -16.08 6.60 -8.35
N SER A 135 -15.94 7.54 -7.42
CA SER A 135 -16.57 8.85 -7.49
C SER A 135 -15.66 9.94 -6.94
N SER A 136 -15.76 11.15 -7.50
CA SER A 136 -15.09 12.34 -6.96
C SER A 136 -15.87 12.85 -5.75
N GLU A 137 -15.17 13.17 -4.67
CA GLU A 137 -15.69 13.94 -3.54
C GLU A 137 -15.27 15.42 -3.60
N GLY A 138 -14.73 15.86 -4.75
CA GLY A 138 -14.27 17.24 -4.96
C GLY A 138 -12.82 17.43 -4.54
N GLN A 139 -12.49 18.68 -4.20
CA GLN A 139 -11.13 19.06 -3.80
C GLN A 139 -11.05 19.33 -2.30
N ALA A 140 -9.93 18.93 -1.70
CA ALA A 140 -9.63 19.20 -0.31
C ALA A 140 -8.14 19.50 -0.14
N LYS A 141 -7.80 20.26 0.89
CA LYS A 141 -6.41 20.47 1.28
C LYS A 141 -5.90 19.32 2.13
N PHE A 142 -4.69 18.87 1.85
CA PHE A 142 -3.91 18.02 2.72
C PHE A 142 -2.53 18.67 2.97
N GLY A 143 -2.32 19.17 4.18
CA GLY A 143 -1.19 20.06 4.46
C GLY A 143 -1.22 21.30 3.56
N ALA A 144 -0.13 21.55 2.84
CA ALA A 144 -0.03 22.67 1.89
C ALA A 144 -0.53 22.33 0.47
N ARG A 145 -0.96 21.08 0.21
CA ARG A 145 -1.35 20.60 -1.11
C ARG A 145 -2.85 20.74 -1.34
N ASN A 146 -3.25 21.11 -2.53
CA ASN A 146 -4.63 20.99 -2.99
C ASN A 146 -4.74 19.62 -3.68
N CYS A 147 -5.60 18.76 -3.18
CA CYS A 147 -5.76 17.41 -3.68
C CYS A 147 -7.16 17.20 -4.25
N ASP A 148 -7.28 16.37 -5.27
CA ASP A 148 -8.54 15.78 -5.67
C ASP A 148 -8.82 14.57 -4.78
N VAL A 149 -10.04 14.49 -4.23
CA VAL A 149 -10.45 13.41 -3.35
C VAL A 149 -11.31 12.42 -4.12
N ILE A 150 -10.86 11.17 -4.15
CA ILE A 150 -11.58 10.10 -4.84
C ILE A 150 -12.01 9.06 -3.81
N LYS A 151 -13.28 8.72 -3.85
CA LYS A 151 -13.86 7.61 -3.11
C LYS A 151 -13.95 6.39 -4.01
N SER A 152 -13.38 5.29 -3.56
CA SER A 152 -13.46 3.97 -4.18
C SER A 152 -14.27 3.02 -3.31
N THR A 153 -15.19 2.27 -3.94
CA THR A 153 -15.98 1.22 -3.28
C THR A 153 -15.82 -0.09 -4.04
N PRO A 154 -15.62 -1.22 -3.33
CA PRO A 154 -15.46 -2.51 -3.96
C PRO A 154 -16.77 -2.97 -4.62
N GLY A 155 -16.66 -3.72 -5.71
CA GLY A 155 -17.76 -4.45 -6.30
C GLY A 155 -18.04 -5.79 -5.60
N PRO A 156 -19.07 -6.50 -6.03
CA PRO A 156 -19.45 -7.78 -5.41
C PRO A 156 -18.40 -8.89 -5.53
N ALA A 157 -17.53 -8.81 -6.53
CA ALA A 157 -16.46 -9.78 -6.77
C ALA A 157 -15.17 -9.45 -6.00
N ASP A 158 -15.02 -8.23 -5.48
CA ASP A 158 -13.80 -7.80 -4.82
C ASP A 158 -13.73 -8.36 -3.38
N ARG A 159 -12.74 -9.19 -3.13
CA ARG A 159 -12.45 -9.73 -1.80
C ARG A 159 -11.62 -8.72 -1.02
N THR A 160 -12.26 -8.03 -0.09
CA THR A 160 -11.63 -7.03 0.76
C THR A 160 -12.39 -6.84 2.07
N HIS A 161 -11.68 -6.51 3.16
CA HIS A 161 -12.27 -6.09 4.44
C HIS A 161 -12.60 -4.59 4.46
N TYR A 162 -12.33 -3.86 3.38
CA TYR A 162 -12.63 -2.44 3.30
C TYR A 162 -14.00 -2.17 2.67
N ALA A 163 -14.82 -1.35 3.35
CA ALA A 163 -16.10 -0.87 2.84
C ALA A 163 -15.91 0.20 1.77
N GLN A 164 -14.91 1.04 1.95
CA GLN A 164 -14.52 2.11 1.04
C GLN A 164 -13.09 2.56 1.31
N VAL A 165 -12.49 3.16 0.29
CA VAL A 165 -11.20 3.86 0.40
C VAL A 165 -11.37 5.27 -0.16
N LYS A 166 -10.88 6.28 0.58
CA LYS A 166 -10.75 7.66 0.08
C LYS A 166 -9.29 7.97 -0.15
N THR A 167 -8.99 8.52 -1.30
CA THR A 167 -7.62 8.83 -1.72
C THR A 167 -7.50 10.30 -2.07
N TRP A 168 -6.59 11.01 -1.41
CA TRP A 168 -6.21 12.39 -1.73
C TRP A 168 -5.03 12.35 -2.70
N ILE A 169 -5.28 12.71 -3.94
CA ILE A 169 -4.27 12.73 -5.00
C ILE A 169 -3.86 14.17 -5.26
N ASP A 170 -2.56 14.44 -5.20
CA ASP A 170 -2.01 15.70 -5.70
C ASP A 170 -2.03 15.68 -7.24
N PRO A 171 -2.90 16.47 -7.89
CA PRO A 171 -3.06 16.41 -9.35
C PRO A 171 -1.81 16.89 -10.11
N GLY A 172 -0.95 17.68 -9.49
CA GLY A 172 0.30 18.16 -10.10
C GLY A 172 1.33 17.06 -10.32
N ILE A 173 1.25 15.98 -9.54
CA ILE A 173 2.21 14.87 -9.60
C ILE A 173 1.53 13.51 -9.79
N GLY A 174 0.20 13.44 -9.71
CA GLY A 174 -0.57 12.19 -9.82
C GLY A 174 -0.31 11.19 -8.69
N PHE A 175 0.14 11.65 -7.51
CA PHE A 175 0.56 10.79 -6.41
C PHE A 175 -0.41 10.88 -5.22
N PRO A 176 -0.80 9.74 -4.60
CA PRO A 176 -1.63 9.70 -3.41
C PRO A 176 -0.81 10.15 -2.19
N VAL A 177 -1.16 11.30 -1.61
CA VAL A 177 -0.46 11.85 -0.44
C VAL A 177 -1.10 11.46 0.88
N TYR A 178 -2.39 11.09 0.84
CA TYR A 178 -3.12 10.62 2.00
C TYR A 178 -4.23 9.66 1.56
N VAL A 179 -4.43 8.57 2.33
CA VAL A 179 -5.45 7.56 2.05
C VAL A 179 -6.18 7.20 3.35
N GLU A 180 -7.50 7.12 3.29
CA GLU A 180 -8.35 6.58 4.35
C GLU A 180 -8.99 5.27 3.89
N LYS A 181 -8.77 4.18 4.64
CA LYS A 181 -9.42 2.89 4.41
C LYS A 181 -10.42 2.61 5.54
N THR A 182 -11.69 2.45 5.24
CA THR A 182 -12.74 2.13 6.23
C THR A 182 -12.98 0.63 6.30
N VAL A 183 -12.75 0.03 7.47
CA VAL A 183 -12.94 -1.41 7.71
C VAL A 183 -14.44 -1.74 7.79
N LYS A 184 -14.91 -2.78 7.08
CA LYS A 184 -16.34 -3.15 6.98
C LYS A 184 -16.95 -3.50 8.33
N GLU A 185 -16.29 -4.37 9.09
CA GLU A 185 -16.87 -4.95 10.32
C GLU A 185 -16.93 -3.95 11.46
N THR A 186 -15.95 -3.05 11.55
CA THR A 186 -15.78 -2.18 12.73
C THR A 186 -16.09 -0.72 12.44
N GLY A 187 -16.09 -0.29 11.17
CA GLY A 187 -16.13 1.11 10.80
C GLY A 187 -14.84 1.88 11.14
N THR A 188 -13.81 1.20 11.64
CA THR A 188 -12.51 1.81 11.94
C THR A 188 -11.91 2.39 10.67
N VAL A 189 -11.38 3.59 10.76
CA VAL A 189 -10.67 4.24 9.65
C VAL A 189 -9.17 4.11 9.87
N LYS A 190 -8.49 3.47 8.92
CA LYS A 190 -7.04 3.48 8.84
C LYS A 190 -6.58 4.65 7.99
N GLU A 191 -5.58 5.37 8.45
CA GLU A 191 -5.04 6.57 7.83
C GLU A 191 -3.61 6.32 7.39
N PHE A 192 -3.34 6.53 6.10
CA PHE A 192 -2.02 6.38 5.49
C PHE A 192 -1.54 7.75 5.04
N THR A 193 -0.47 8.22 5.63
CA THR A 193 0.11 9.54 5.31
C THR A 193 1.48 9.38 4.67
N SER A 194 1.64 9.93 3.47
CA SER A 194 2.90 9.92 2.72
C SER A 194 3.72 11.17 3.05
N TYR A 195 4.97 10.96 3.47
CA TYR A 195 5.93 12.04 3.77
C TYR A 195 7.14 11.98 2.85
N GLY A 196 7.75 13.14 2.60
CA GLY A 196 8.97 13.23 1.79
C GLY A 196 8.78 12.74 0.36
N VAL A 197 7.63 13.06 -0.25
CA VAL A 197 7.30 12.67 -1.63
C VAL A 197 8.29 13.31 -2.59
N ARG A 198 9.00 12.49 -3.36
CA ARG A 198 10.04 12.90 -4.30
C ARG A 198 9.99 12.07 -5.58
N GLN A 199 10.62 12.56 -6.63
CA GLN A 199 10.74 11.83 -7.89
C GLN A 199 12.12 11.19 -8.00
N GLU A 200 12.16 9.89 -8.29
CA GLU A 200 13.37 9.13 -8.58
C GLU A 200 13.14 8.27 -9.82
N GLU A 201 14.09 8.27 -10.76
CA GLU A 201 14.03 7.50 -12.02
C GLU A 201 12.73 7.69 -12.82
N GLY A 202 12.07 8.86 -12.69
CA GLY A 202 10.82 9.19 -13.36
C GLY A 202 9.55 8.76 -12.60
N HIS A 203 9.68 8.13 -11.44
CA HIS A 203 8.56 7.70 -10.59
C HIS A 203 8.48 8.53 -9.31
N TRP A 204 7.27 8.76 -8.81
CA TRP A 204 7.04 9.41 -7.53
C TRP A 204 7.03 8.39 -6.39
N PHE A 205 7.74 8.69 -5.32
CA PHE A 205 7.83 7.86 -4.12
C PHE A 205 7.65 8.69 -2.85
N ALA A 206 7.06 8.08 -1.83
CA ALA A 206 7.16 8.59 -0.47
C ALA A 206 8.45 8.09 0.17
N HIS A 207 9.16 8.95 0.91
CA HIS A 207 10.26 8.49 1.77
C HIS A 207 9.73 7.72 2.97
N GLN A 208 8.56 8.10 3.48
CA GLN A 208 7.92 7.46 4.61
C GLN A 208 6.41 7.42 4.41
N ILE A 209 5.81 6.30 4.80
CA ILE A 209 4.36 6.17 4.95
C ILE A 209 4.08 5.87 6.43
N GLU A 210 3.26 6.70 7.07
CA GLU A 210 2.76 6.45 8.42
C GLU A 210 1.34 5.87 8.35
N VAL A 211 1.10 4.80 9.09
CA VAL A 211 -0.21 4.15 9.18
C VAL A 211 -0.72 4.22 10.60
N LYS A 212 -1.96 4.71 10.76
CA LYS A 212 -2.66 4.82 12.04
C LYS A 212 -4.09 4.33 11.91
N SER A 213 -4.62 3.78 12.97
CA SER A 213 -6.08 3.59 13.12
C SER A 213 -6.65 4.78 13.90
N ARG A 214 -7.64 5.47 13.32
CA ARG A 214 -8.27 6.66 13.93
C ARG A 214 -8.82 6.33 15.30
N GLY A 215 -8.46 7.13 16.31
CA GLY A 215 -8.89 6.92 17.70
C GLY A 215 -8.17 5.78 18.43
N GLN A 216 -7.19 5.12 17.81
CA GLN A 216 -6.35 4.13 18.47
C GLN A 216 -4.94 4.68 18.67
N ALA A 217 -4.29 4.23 19.76
CA ALA A 217 -2.89 4.59 20.03
C ALA A 217 -1.95 3.66 19.27
N GLY A 218 -0.76 4.17 18.98
CA GLY A 218 0.26 3.48 18.20
C GLY A 218 0.18 3.76 16.71
N SER A 219 1.23 3.39 15.99
CA SER A 219 1.33 3.54 14.54
C SER A 219 2.36 2.58 13.95
N THR A 220 2.32 2.43 12.64
CA THR A 220 3.34 1.72 11.89
C THR A 220 3.93 2.66 10.84
N LEU A 221 5.26 2.69 10.73
CA LEU A 221 5.97 3.47 9.72
C LEU A 221 6.63 2.52 8.72
N LEU A 222 6.42 2.79 7.44
CA LEU A 222 7.23 2.25 6.35
C LEU A 222 8.21 3.36 5.94
N ILE A 223 9.50 3.14 6.17
CA ILE A 223 10.56 4.09 5.83
C ILE A 223 11.40 3.47 4.72
N PHE A 224 11.56 4.20 3.61
CA PHE A 224 12.26 3.72 2.44
C PHE A 224 13.60 4.45 2.28
N ASP A 225 14.70 3.71 2.44
CA ASP A 225 16.07 4.27 2.39
C ASP A 225 16.60 4.33 0.98
N ARG A 226 16.44 3.24 0.22
CA ARG A 226 16.93 3.11 -1.16
C ARG A 226 15.92 2.36 -2.01
N GLY A 227 15.80 2.77 -3.27
CA GLY A 227 14.95 2.10 -4.24
C GLY A 227 15.52 2.17 -5.65
N SER A 228 15.02 1.29 -6.51
CA SER A 228 15.18 1.36 -7.96
C SER A 228 13.86 1.08 -8.63
N ALA A 229 13.48 1.91 -9.59
CA ALA A 229 12.30 1.74 -10.43
C ALA A 229 12.59 0.91 -11.69
N LYS A 230 13.80 0.34 -11.80
CA LYS A 230 14.28 -0.49 -12.94
C LYS A 230 14.98 -1.72 -12.41
N ALA A 231 14.35 -2.43 -11.49
CA ALA A 231 14.97 -3.56 -10.79
C ALA A 231 15.17 -4.80 -11.67
N LYS A 232 14.50 -4.86 -12.83
CA LYS A 232 14.55 -5.99 -13.80
C LYS A 232 14.14 -7.32 -13.15
N LEU A 233 13.13 -7.25 -12.29
CA LEU A 233 12.60 -8.41 -11.60
C LEU A 233 11.99 -9.41 -12.60
N THR A 234 11.99 -10.69 -12.25
CA THR A 234 11.47 -11.78 -13.07
C THR A 234 10.39 -12.55 -12.31
N SER A 235 9.73 -13.49 -12.96
CA SER A 235 8.78 -14.38 -12.28
C SER A 235 9.43 -15.24 -11.19
N ALA A 236 10.74 -15.51 -11.29
CA ALA A 236 11.48 -16.25 -10.28
C ALA A 236 11.57 -15.51 -8.93
N ASP A 237 11.59 -14.17 -8.95
CA ASP A 237 11.60 -13.34 -7.74
C ASP A 237 10.30 -13.44 -6.94
N PHE A 238 9.22 -13.95 -7.54
CA PHE A 238 7.87 -14.07 -6.98
C PHE A 238 7.39 -15.53 -6.98
N SER A 239 8.31 -16.47 -6.82
CA SER A 239 8.00 -17.91 -6.80
C SER A 239 7.92 -18.44 -5.37
N PRO A 240 7.24 -19.57 -5.14
CA PRO A 240 7.29 -20.28 -3.86
C PRO A 240 8.72 -20.60 -3.40
N ALA A 241 9.63 -20.89 -4.34
CA ALA A 241 11.04 -21.12 -4.02
C ALA A 241 11.73 -19.85 -3.48
N ALA A 242 11.41 -18.66 -4.03
CA ALA A 242 11.90 -17.40 -3.49
C ALA A 242 11.37 -17.14 -2.07
N LEU A 243 10.13 -17.55 -1.79
CA LEU A 243 9.49 -17.37 -0.49
C LEU A 243 10.17 -18.20 0.61
N THR A 244 10.60 -19.41 0.31
CA THR A 244 11.26 -20.31 1.30
C THR A 244 12.77 -20.15 1.38
N HIS A 245 13.36 -19.28 0.56
CA HIS A 245 14.80 -18.99 0.57
C HIS A 245 15.12 -17.77 1.43
N PHE A 246 15.59 -17.99 2.68
CA PHE A 246 15.90 -16.96 3.68
C PHE A 246 17.38 -16.58 3.72
#